data_3af6b7e4976cdabe08bdf4845ce5580b
#
_entry.id   3af6b7e4976cdabe08bdf4845ce5580b
#
_cell.length_a   1.000
_cell.length_b   1.000
_cell.length_c   1.000
_cell.angle_alpha   90.00
_cell.angle_beta   90.00
_cell.angle_gamma   90.00
#
_symmetry.space_group_name_H-M   'P 1'
#
loop_
_entity.id
_entity.type
_entity.pdbx_description
1 polymer ?
#
loop_
_entity_poly.entity_id
_entity_poly.type
_entity_poly.pdbx_seq_one_letter_code
_entity_poly.pdbx_strand_id
1 'polypeptide(L)'
;MANIMDYMDWRGDLSFEADEFNEVDNLILAQLAYVDFEGIVTAEENAPAVPLKEASGQFWEKNDKDEILARVSMTKSAPFVMEKMAETKRFSDVKLRCYVNEIRDEEQFQFSAVCVELPDDSLYVAFRGTDNTITGWREDFNMGYLSETPGQLRAVEYLNRAVTDKKQRVRVGGHSKGGNFAVYASVKCDPQIQNQILNVYSN
;
A
#
# COMPACT_ATOMS: atom_id res chain seq x y z
N MET A 1 -5.93 -12.33 21.31
CA MET A 1 -6.85 -11.67 20.35
C MET A 1 -6.31 -12.00 18.96
N ALA A 2 -7.12 -12.52 18.06
CA ALA A 2 -6.69 -12.85 16.70
C ALA A 2 -6.31 -11.57 15.94
N ASN A 3 -5.31 -11.67 15.06
CA ASN A 3 -4.78 -10.57 14.25
C ASN A 3 -4.54 -11.03 12.80
N ILE A 4 -4.00 -10.15 11.94
CA ILE A 4 -3.78 -10.44 10.51
C ILE A 4 -2.78 -11.58 10.27
N MET A 5 -1.83 -11.84 11.20
CA MET A 5 -0.90 -12.98 11.10
C MET A 5 -1.67 -14.29 11.34
N ASP A 6 -2.53 -14.34 12.37
CA ASP A 6 -3.39 -15.49 12.64
C ASP A 6 -4.35 -15.78 11.46
N TYR A 7 -4.85 -14.73 10.80
CA TYR A 7 -5.67 -14.89 9.59
C TYR A 7 -4.88 -15.56 8.46
N MET A 8 -3.64 -15.14 8.22
CA MET A 8 -2.79 -15.76 7.21
C MET A 8 -2.43 -17.22 7.55
N ASP A 9 -2.27 -17.56 8.83
CA ASP A 9 -2.07 -18.94 9.27
C ASP A 9 -3.32 -19.79 9.04
N TRP A 10 -4.49 -19.23 9.20
CA TRP A 10 -5.77 -19.94 9.08
C TRP A 10 -6.33 -19.98 7.65
N ARG A 11 -6.19 -18.89 6.87
CA ARG A 11 -6.80 -18.70 5.55
C ARG A 11 -5.80 -18.54 4.42
N GLY A 12 -4.51 -18.52 4.72
CA GLY A 12 -3.46 -18.32 3.73
C GLY A 12 -3.30 -19.45 2.72
N ASP A 13 -3.93 -20.60 2.94
CA ASP A 13 -4.01 -21.74 2.01
C ASP A 13 -5.08 -21.57 0.91
N LEU A 14 -6.02 -20.62 1.05
CA LEU A 14 -7.09 -20.37 0.10
C LEU A 14 -6.68 -19.29 -0.92
N SER A 15 -6.71 -19.64 -2.20
CA SER A 15 -6.52 -18.65 -3.28
C SER A 15 -7.71 -17.69 -3.37
N PHE A 16 -7.53 -16.54 -4.05
CA PHE A 16 -8.61 -15.60 -4.35
C PHE A 16 -9.72 -16.19 -5.23
N GLU A 17 -9.42 -17.27 -5.95
CA GLU A 17 -10.42 -18.02 -6.71
C GLU A 17 -11.34 -18.86 -5.80
N ALA A 18 -10.78 -19.42 -4.72
CA ALA A 18 -11.52 -20.24 -3.76
C ALA A 18 -12.29 -19.42 -2.72
N ASP A 19 -11.79 -18.25 -2.38
CA ASP A 19 -12.38 -17.32 -1.41
C ASP A 19 -12.03 -15.90 -1.85
N GLU A 20 -13.04 -15.15 -2.32
CA GLU A 20 -12.85 -13.83 -2.91
C GLU A 20 -12.17 -12.85 -1.95
N PHE A 21 -11.64 -11.77 -2.53
CA PHE A 21 -11.03 -10.67 -1.77
C PHE A 21 -11.99 -10.11 -0.73
N ASN A 22 -11.49 -9.91 0.50
CA ASN A 22 -12.28 -9.41 1.62
C ASN A 22 -11.55 -8.28 2.41
N GLU A 23 -12.20 -7.77 3.45
CA GLU A 23 -11.72 -6.64 4.25
C GLU A 23 -10.42 -6.97 5.02
N VAL A 24 -10.18 -8.24 5.36
CA VAL A 24 -8.94 -8.64 6.05
C VAL A 24 -7.77 -8.64 5.08
N ASP A 25 -8.01 -9.06 3.83
CA ASP A 25 -7.00 -8.94 2.78
C ASP A 25 -6.59 -7.47 2.54
N ASN A 26 -7.58 -6.57 2.56
CA ASN A 26 -7.30 -5.13 2.50
C ASN A 26 -6.39 -4.67 3.66
N LEU A 27 -6.67 -5.07 4.90
CA LEU A 27 -5.83 -4.73 6.06
C LEU A 27 -4.39 -5.24 5.89
N ILE A 28 -4.23 -6.45 5.36
CA ILE A 28 -2.93 -7.05 5.08
C ILE A 28 -2.20 -6.28 3.99
N LEU A 29 -2.85 -6.03 2.84
CA LEU A 29 -2.25 -5.32 1.71
C LEU A 29 -1.89 -3.87 2.05
N ALA A 30 -2.69 -3.20 2.87
CA ALA A 30 -2.39 -1.85 3.34
C ALA A 30 -1.06 -1.77 4.12
N GLN A 31 -0.61 -2.88 4.76
CA GLN A 31 0.69 -2.93 5.44
C GLN A 31 1.87 -2.80 4.47
N LEU A 32 1.73 -3.22 3.22
CA LEU A 32 2.80 -3.13 2.23
C LEU A 32 3.25 -1.69 1.97
N ALA A 33 2.34 -0.72 2.10
CA ALA A 33 2.69 0.69 1.94
C ALA A 33 3.68 1.22 3.01
N TYR A 34 3.88 0.48 4.11
CA TYR A 34 4.84 0.81 5.17
C TYR A 34 6.20 0.12 5.00
N VAL A 35 6.36 -0.74 4.01
CA VAL A 35 7.64 -1.35 3.67
C VAL A 35 8.41 -0.42 2.74
N ASP A 36 9.70 -0.25 3.00
CA ASP A 36 10.57 0.51 2.10
C ASP A 36 11.05 -0.38 0.95
N PHE A 37 10.51 -0.13 -0.23
CA PHE A 37 10.86 -0.84 -1.46
C PHE A 37 11.85 -0.06 -2.34
N GLU A 38 12.57 0.92 -1.79
CA GLU A 38 13.55 1.68 -2.57
C GLU A 38 14.66 0.77 -3.13
N GLY A 39 14.91 0.91 -4.43
CA GLY A 39 15.85 0.03 -5.14
C GLY A 39 15.41 -1.43 -5.27
N ILE A 40 14.13 -1.74 -5.00
CA ILE A 40 13.49 -3.04 -5.21
C ILE A 40 12.35 -2.90 -6.22
N VAL A 41 11.44 -1.95 -5.99
CA VAL A 41 10.30 -1.67 -6.86
C VAL A 41 10.42 -0.26 -7.39
N THR A 42 10.44 -0.10 -8.71
CA THR A 42 10.57 1.23 -9.34
C THR A 42 9.25 2.01 -9.34
N ALA A 43 9.36 3.34 -9.39
CA ALA A 43 8.23 4.24 -9.57
C ALA A 43 7.70 4.29 -11.01
N GLU A 44 8.41 3.70 -11.98
CA GLU A 44 8.03 3.73 -13.40
C GLU A 44 6.79 2.87 -13.66
N GLU A 45 5.78 3.46 -14.32
CA GLU A 45 4.48 2.85 -14.56
C GLU A 45 4.53 1.62 -15.49
N ASN A 46 5.46 1.64 -16.44
CA ASN A 46 5.61 0.59 -17.46
C ASN A 46 6.72 -0.42 -17.13
N ALA A 47 7.34 -0.31 -15.96
CA ALA A 47 8.32 -1.29 -15.53
C ALA A 47 7.64 -2.63 -15.20
N PRO A 48 8.34 -3.75 -15.37
CA PRO A 48 7.84 -5.05 -14.96
C PRO A 48 7.51 -5.05 -13.47
N ALA A 49 6.36 -5.64 -13.11
CA ALA A 49 5.99 -5.83 -11.72
C ALA A 49 6.91 -6.87 -11.04
N VAL A 50 7.29 -6.61 -9.80
CA VAL A 50 8.18 -7.46 -9.01
C VAL A 50 7.34 -8.45 -8.18
N PRO A 51 7.55 -9.77 -8.30
CA PRO A 51 6.85 -10.74 -7.46
C PRO A 51 7.09 -10.45 -5.97
N LEU A 52 6.04 -10.58 -5.15
CA LEU A 52 6.10 -10.29 -3.70
C LEU A 52 7.20 -11.09 -3.01
N LYS A 53 7.36 -12.37 -3.37
CA LYS A 53 8.40 -13.24 -2.82
C LYS A 53 9.81 -12.75 -3.13
N GLU A 54 10.02 -12.23 -4.34
CA GLU A 54 11.28 -11.64 -4.75
C GLU A 54 11.55 -10.34 -4.00
N ALA A 55 10.56 -9.45 -3.94
CA ALA A 55 10.67 -8.19 -3.19
C ALA A 55 10.97 -8.43 -1.70
N SER A 56 10.32 -9.42 -1.09
CA SER A 56 10.58 -9.83 0.29
C SER A 56 12.01 -10.35 0.47
N GLY A 57 12.50 -11.21 -0.44
CA GLY A 57 13.88 -11.70 -0.40
C GLY A 57 14.90 -10.56 -0.49
N GLN A 58 14.77 -9.68 -1.50
CA GLN A 58 15.66 -8.53 -1.68
C GLN A 58 15.60 -7.54 -0.48
N PHE A 59 14.43 -7.38 0.15
CA PHE A 59 14.31 -6.56 1.35
C PHE A 59 15.12 -7.14 2.51
N TRP A 60 15.01 -8.44 2.78
CA TRP A 60 15.72 -9.10 3.88
C TRP A 60 17.23 -9.29 3.61
N GLU A 61 17.69 -9.26 2.38
CA GLU A 61 19.12 -9.20 2.05
C GLU A 61 19.77 -7.88 2.48
N LYS A 62 18.98 -6.80 2.56
CA LYS A 62 19.44 -5.44 2.90
C LYS A 62 19.16 -5.04 4.36
N ASN A 63 18.30 -5.77 5.06
CA ASN A 63 17.81 -5.38 6.38
C ASN A 63 17.95 -6.52 7.39
N ASP A 64 18.34 -6.16 8.62
CA ASP A 64 18.42 -7.08 9.74
C ASP A 64 17.11 -7.11 10.54
N LYS A 65 16.63 -8.33 10.87
CA LYS A 65 15.36 -8.52 11.60
C LYS A 65 15.39 -7.95 13.01
N ASP A 66 16.52 -8.14 13.72
CA ASP A 66 16.65 -7.68 15.09
C ASP A 66 16.74 -6.15 15.16
N GLU A 67 17.40 -5.53 14.18
CA GLU A 67 17.44 -4.09 14.06
C GLU A 67 16.03 -3.50 13.81
N ILE A 68 15.23 -4.13 12.94
CA ILE A 68 13.84 -3.69 12.68
C ILE A 68 12.99 -3.86 13.95
N LEU A 69 13.10 -4.97 14.66
CA LEU A 69 12.35 -5.20 15.90
C LEU A 69 12.73 -4.22 17.01
N ALA A 70 13.99 -3.76 17.03
CA ALA A 70 14.46 -2.77 18.00
C ALA A 70 13.96 -1.34 17.72
N ARG A 71 13.45 -1.05 16.51
CA ARG A 71 12.93 0.28 16.16
C ARG A 71 11.71 0.64 17.01
N VAL A 72 11.66 1.90 17.45
CA VAL A 72 10.47 2.48 18.08
C VAL A 72 9.53 2.94 16.96
N SER A 73 8.70 2.05 16.44
CA SER A 73 7.73 2.34 15.38
C SER A 73 6.49 1.48 15.52
N MET A 74 5.32 2.05 15.29
CA MET A 74 4.04 1.32 15.25
C MET A 74 3.93 0.43 14.01
N THR A 75 4.69 0.72 12.97
CA THR A 75 4.63 0.02 11.67
C THR A 75 5.79 -0.95 11.43
N LYS A 76 6.63 -1.18 12.44
CA LYS A 76 7.78 -2.11 12.36
C LYS A 76 7.41 -3.56 12.04
N SER A 77 6.15 -3.93 12.20
CA SER A 77 5.65 -5.26 11.85
C SER A 77 5.40 -5.44 10.34
N ALA A 78 5.31 -4.37 9.56
CA ALA A 78 4.96 -4.44 8.14
C ALA A 78 5.89 -5.35 7.30
N PRO A 79 7.23 -5.33 7.45
CA PRO A 79 8.11 -6.25 6.73
C PRO A 79 7.88 -7.73 7.11
N PHE A 80 7.50 -8.02 8.35
CA PHE A 80 7.17 -9.39 8.78
C PHE A 80 5.82 -9.85 8.23
N VAL A 81 4.85 -8.94 8.09
CA VAL A 81 3.60 -9.21 7.39
C VAL A 81 3.88 -9.55 5.93
N MET A 82 4.71 -8.77 5.25
CA MET A 82 5.14 -9.04 3.87
C MET A 82 5.81 -10.41 3.72
N GLU A 83 6.73 -10.74 4.62
CA GLU A 83 7.40 -12.06 4.63
C GLU A 83 6.37 -13.19 4.75
N LYS A 84 5.44 -13.07 5.70
CA LYS A 84 4.37 -14.05 5.90
C LYS A 84 3.45 -14.16 4.69
N MET A 85 3.07 -13.05 4.06
CA MET A 85 2.30 -13.05 2.82
C MET A 85 3.00 -13.86 1.72
N ALA A 86 4.30 -13.65 1.54
CA ALA A 86 5.11 -14.33 0.51
C ALA A 86 5.18 -15.87 0.70
N GLU A 87 4.89 -16.37 1.89
CA GLU A 87 4.85 -17.80 2.22
C GLU A 87 3.46 -18.43 2.05
N THR A 88 2.40 -17.61 1.90
CA THR A 88 1.03 -18.11 1.80
C THR A 88 0.61 -18.31 0.35
N LYS A 89 -0.22 -19.31 0.07
CA LYS A 89 -0.80 -19.52 -1.25
C LYS A 89 -1.67 -18.34 -1.69
N ARG A 90 -2.36 -17.69 -0.73
CA ARG A 90 -3.29 -16.58 -0.99
C ARG A 90 -2.57 -15.38 -1.64
N PHE A 91 -1.35 -15.08 -1.21
CA PHE A 91 -0.62 -13.90 -1.66
C PHE A 91 0.66 -14.22 -2.46
N SER A 92 0.98 -15.50 -2.71
CA SER A 92 2.24 -15.89 -3.37
C SER A 92 2.41 -15.31 -4.77
N ASP A 93 1.30 -15.15 -5.50
CA ASP A 93 1.30 -14.67 -6.89
C ASP A 93 1.10 -13.15 -7.02
N VAL A 94 1.04 -12.46 -5.88
CA VAL A 94 0.97 -10.99 -5.83
C VAL A 94 2.26 -10.38 -6.37
N LYS A 95 2.11 -9.27 -7.13
CA LYS A 95 3.25 -8.52 -7.67
C LYS A 95 3.14 -7.05 -7.30
N LEU A 96 4.30 -6.41 -7.12
CA LEU A 96 4.43 -5.01 -6.73
C LEU A 96 4.93 -4.15 -7.89
N ARG A 97 4.39 -2.94 -8.04
CA ARG A 97 4.87 -1.94 -9.00
C ARG A 97 4.60 -0.51 -8.56
N CYS A 98 5.16 0.44 -9.24
CA CYS A 98 4.92 1.87 -9.05
C CYS A 98 5.18 2.36 -7.62
N TYR A 99 6.17 1.81 -6.90
CA TYR A 99 6.48 2.28 -5.56
C TYR A 99 7.01 3.71 -5.57
N VAL A 100 6.48 4.54 -4.69
CA VAL A 100 6.97 5.90 -4.44
C VAL A 100 7.10 6.15 -2.93
N ASN A 101 8.12 6.91 -2.54
CA ASN A 101 8.32 7.38 -1.18
C ASN A 101 8.94 8.78 -1.23
N GLU A 102 8.13 9.78 -0.97
CA GLU A 102 8.49 11.19 -1.09
C GLU A 102 8.32 11.89 0.25
N ILE A 103 9.38 12.55 0.73
CA ILE A 103 9.37 13.37 1.95
C ILE A 103 9.96 14.72 1.61
N ARG A 104 9.23 15.80 1.89
CA ARG A 104 9.63 17.19 1.66
C ARG A 104 9.32 18.01 2.90
N ASP A 105 10.32 18.21 3.74
CA ASP A 105 10.15 18.84 5.06
C ASP A 105 9.67 20.30 4.97
N GLU A 106 10.18 21.05 3.98
CA GLU A 106 9.80 22.46 3.76
C GLU A 106 8.32 22.62 3.41
N GLU A 107 7.77 21.67 2.64
CA GLU A 107 6.36 21.64 2.23
C GLU A 107 5.45 20.93 3.24
N GLN A 108 6.00 20.40 4.33
CA GLN A 108 5.30 19.54 5.29
C GLN A 108 4.56 18.40 4.60
N PHE A 109 5.24 17.78 3.64
CA PHE A 109 4.71 16.79 2.72
C PHE A 109 5.36 15.43 2.94
N GLN A 110 4.54 14.41 3.10
CA GLN A 110 4.96 13.03 3.16
C GLN A 110 3.98 12.14 2.40
N PHE A 111 4.45 11.51 1.36
CA PHE A 111 3.65 10.63 0.52
C PHE A 111 4.39 9.33 0.22
N SER A 112 3.71 8.21 0.36
CA SER A 112 4.20 6.92 -0.12
C SER A 112 3.04 6.06 -0.55
N ALA A 113 3.23 5.33 -1.64
CA ALA A 113 2.24 4.43 -2.19
C ALA A 113 2.90 3.28 -2.98
N VAL A 114 2.20 2.19 -3.10
CA VAL A 114 2.57 1.04 -3.93
C VAL A 114 1.34 0.44 -4.59
N CYS A 115 1.48 0.00 -5.82
CA CYS A 115 0.47 -0.78 -6.52
C CYS A 115 0.74 -2.27 -6.37
N VAL A 116 -0.32 -3.03 -6.16
CA VAL A 116 -0.29 -4.48 -5.95
C VAL A 116 -1.19 -5.14 -6.99
N GLU A 117 -0.61 -5.89 -7.91
CA GLU A 117 -1.34 -6.72 -8.85
C GLU A 117 -1.82 -7.98 -8.14
N LEU A 118 -3.12 -8.23 -8.16
CA LEU A 118 -3.74 -9.37 -7.48
C LEU A 118 -4.03 -10.51 -8.45
N PRO A 119 -4.07 -11.77 -7.96
CA PRO A 119 -4.37 -12.94 -8.79
C PRO A 119 -5.75 -12.95 -9.45
N ASP A 120 -6.68 -12.10 -9.00
CA ASP A 120 -8.02 -11.91 -9.59
C ASP A 120 -8.04 -10.87 -10.72
N ASP A 121 -6.87 -10.52 -11.27
CA ASP A 121 -6.67 -9.49 -12.31
C ASP A 121 -7.06 -8.08 -11.87
N SER A 122 -7.22 -7.82 -10.59
CA SER A 122 -7.43 -6.47 -10.08
C SER A 122 -6.13 -5.83 -9.59
N LEU A 123 -6.13 -4.50 -9.55
CA LEU A 123 -5.07 -3.69 -8.98
C LEU A 123 -5.51 -3.15 -7.62
N TYR A 124 -4.71 -3.39 -6.59
CA TYR A 124 -4.88 -2.74 -5.30
C TYR A 124 -3.86 -1.60 -5.17
N VAL A 125 -4.33 -0.39 -4.91
CA VAL A 125 -3.50 0.79 -4.68
C VAL A 125 -3.44 1.06 -3.19
N ALA A 126 -2.27 0.88 -2.59
CA ALA A 126 -2.02 1.06 -1.17
C ALA A 126 -1.37 2.41 -0.90
N PHE A 127 -2.03 3.27 -0.12
CA PHE A 127 -1.47 4.53 0.39
C PHE A 127 -0.96 4.36 1.81
N ARG A 128 0.27 4.85 2.07
CA ARG A 128 0.86 4.83 3.41
C ARG A 128 0.23 5.91 4.29
N GLY A 129 -0.03 5.54 5.54
CA GLY A 129 -0.35 6.49 6.60
C GLY A 129 0.88 7.20 7.14
N THR A 130 0.69 7.93 8.22
CA THR A 130 1.74 8.66 8.92
C THR A 130 2.77 7.69 9.49
N ASP A 131 4.04 8.01 9.32
CA ASP A 131 5.13 7.37 10.03
C ASP A 131 5.47 8.15 11.33
N ASN A 132 6.62 7.84 11.94
CA ASN A 132 7.07 8.51 13.17
C ASN A 132 7.77 9.86 12.91
N THR A 133 7.67 10.44 11.70
CA THR A 133 8.30 11.72 11.37
C THR A 133 7.43 12.91 11.81
N ILE A 134 8.09 14.01 12.19
CA ILE A 134 7.42 15.28 12.51
C ILE A 134 6.66 15.80 11.28
N THR A 135 7.22 15.62 10.09
CA THR A 135 6.62 16.04 8.81
C THR A 135 5.29 15.32 8.55
N GLY A 136 5.23 14.01 8.80
CA GLY A 136 3.98 13.25 8.69
C GLY A 136 2.91 13.75 9.66
N TRP A 137 3.26 14.02 10.92
CA TRP A 137 2.34 14.55 11.91
C TRP A 137 1.84 15.98 11.58
N ARG A 138 2.69 16.83 11.01
CA ARG A 138 2.30 18.18 10.57
C ARG A 138 1.27 18.11 9.43
N GLU A 139 1.46 17.22 8.48
CA GLU A 139 0.49 17.02 7.40
C GLU A 139 -0.86 16.53 7.93
N ASP A 140 -0.88 15.64 8.94
CA ASP A 140 -2.11 15.20 9.58
C ASP A 140 -2.87 16.37 10.23
N PHE A 141 -2.18 17.26 10.91
CA PHE A 141 -2.81 18.48 11.46
C PHE A 141 -3.36 19.38 10.36
N ASN A 142 -2.64 19.52 9.24
CA ASN A 142 -3.07 20.34 8.11
C ASN A 142 -4.38 19.84 7.49
N MET A 143 -4.62 18.52 7.48
CA MET A 143 -5.89 17.95 7.01
C MET A 143 -7.12 18.39 7.84
N GLY A 144 -6.91 18.85 9.07
CA GLY A 144 -8.00 19.29 9.95
C GLY A 144 -8.55 20.69 9.63
N TYR A 145 -7.81 21.51 8.87
CA TYR A 145 -8.20 22.90 8.58
C TYR A 145 -7.92 23.39 7.16
N LEU A 146 -7.10 22.68 6.37
CA LEU A 146 -6.96 22.97 4.95
C LEU A 146 -8.07 22.29 4.15
N SER A 147 -8.51 22.92 3.08
CA SER A 147 -9.47 22.33 2.14
C SER A 147 -8.92 21.10 1.44
N GLU A 148 -7.60 21.09 1.21
CA GLU A 148 -6.84 19.98 0.64
C GLU A 148 -5.37 20.11 1.02
N THR A 149 -4.66 18.98 1.16
CA THR A 149 -3.23 18.94 1.45
C THR A 149 -2.41 18.55 0.21
N PRO A 150 -1.11 18.88 0.16
CA PRO A 150 -0.23 18.43 -0.91
C PRO A 150 -0.25 16.91 -1.11
N GLY A 151 -0.30 16.13 -0.01
CA GLY A 151 -0.38 14.67 -0.08
C GLY A 151 -1.69 14.16 -0.69
N GLN A 152 -2.82 14.81 -0.42
CA GLN A 152 -4.09 14.48 -1.05
C GLN A 152 -4.05 14.73 -2.57
N LEU A 153 -3.50 15.85 -3.01
CA LEU A 153 -3.32 16.16 -4.43
C LEU A 153 -2.38 15.14 -5.10
N ARG A 154 -1.28 14.80 -4.41
CA ARG A 154 -0.33 13.80 -4.90
C ARG A 154 -0.96 12.41 -5.00
N ALA A 155 -1.88 12.06 -4.10
CA ALA A 155 -2.60 10.79 -4.15
C ALA A 155 -3.52 10.71 -5.39
N VAL A 156 -4.17 11.80 -5.77
CA VAL A 156 -4.95 11.90 -7.03
C VAL A 156 -4.05 11.70 -8.25
N GLU A 157 -2.94 12.42 -8.33
CA GLU A 157 -1.97 12.27 -9.41
C GLU A 157 -1.45 10.83 -9.51
N TYR A 158 -1.09 10.26 -8.37
CA TYR A 158 -0.59 8.89 -8.31
C TYR A 158 -1.62 7.89 -8.84
N LEU A 159 -2.87 7.97 -8.38
CA LEU A 159 -3.93 7.07 -8.82
C LEU A 159 -4.19 7.20 -10.33
N ASN A 160 -4.23 8.44 -10.85
CA ASN A 160 -4.43 8.70 -12.27
C ASN A 160 -3.29 8.13 -13.15
N ARG A 161 -2.06 8.16 -12.66
CA ARG A 161 -0.88 7.63 -13.37
C ARG A 161 -0.75 6.12 -13.25
N ALA A 162 -1.06 5.56 -12.10
CA ALA A 162 -0.88 4.13 -11.82
C ALA A 162 -1.88 3.24 -12.56
N VAL A 163 -3.08 3.75 -12.88
CA VAL A 163 -4.13 3.01 -13.59
C VAL A 163 -4.05 3.32 -15.08
N THR A 164 -3.26 2.55 -15.81
CA THR A 164 -3.00 2.76 -17.26
C THR A 164 -3.95 1.97 -18.16
N ASP A 165 -4.44 0.82 -17.73
CA ASP A 165 -5.38 0.01 -18.50
C ASP A 165 -6.83 0.45 -18.21
N LYS A 166 -7.56 0.81 -19.28
CA LYS A 166 -8.97 1.25 -19.22
C LYS A 166 -9.96 0.20 -18.72
N LYS A 167 -9.54 -1.06 -18.67
CA LYS A 167 -10.37 -2.18 -18.20
C LYS A 167 -9.93 -2.71 -16.83
N GLN A 168 -8.86 -2.15 -16.25
CA GLN A 168 -8.34 -2.56 -14.96
C GLN A 168 -9.39 -2.38 -13.88
N ARG A 169 -9.72 -3.41 -13.15
CA ARG A 169 -10.50 -3.31 -11.91
C ARG A 169 -9.58 -2.83 -10.79
N VAL A 170 -10.01 -1.83 -10.01
CA VAL A 170 -9.16 -1.17 -9.02
C VAL A 170 -9.80 -1.24 -7.64
N ARG A 171 -9.00 -1.58 -6.64
CA ARG A 171 -9.30 -1.36 -5.23
C ARG A 171 -8.32 -0.34 -4.67
N VAL A 172 -8.80 0.56 -3.86
CA VAL A 172 -7.97 1.63 -3.29
C VAL A 172 -8.06 1.54 -1.77
N GLY A 173 -6.91 1.54 -1.09
CA GLY A 173 -6.94 1.44 0.36
C GLY A 173 -5.73 2.05 1.03
N GLY A 174 -5.82 2.19 2.35
CA GLY A 174 -4.75 2.67 3.20
C GLY A 174 -5.15 2.67 4.66
N HIS A 175 -4.18 2.85 5.53
CA HIS A 175 -4.39 2.93 6.97
C HIS A 175 -4.12 4.36 7.46
N SER A 176 -4.93 4.87 8.39
CA SER A 176 -4.79 6.20 8.99
C SER A 176 -4.84 7.31 7.92
N LYS A 177 -3.83 8.19 7.82
CA LYS A 177 -3.69 9.18 6.75
C LYS A 177 -3.81 8.56 5.35
N GLY A 178 -3.25 7.36 5.15
CA GLY A 178 -3.37 6.62 3.88
C GLY A 178 -4.81 6.27 3.53
N GLY A 179 -5.66 5.99 4.53
CA GLY A 179 -7.10 5.80 4.32
C GLY A 179 -7.79 7.10 3.86
N ASN A 180 -7.41 8.25 4.41
CA ASN A 180 -7.87 9.55 3.93
C ASN A 180 -7.44 9.78 2.47
N PHE A 181 -6.19 9.51 2.12
CA PHE A 181 -5.69 9.59 0.73
C PHE A 181 -6.47 8.67 -0.21
N ALA A 182 -6.79 7.45 0.22
CA ALA A 182 -7.56 6.51 -0.57
C ALA A 182 -8.95 7.06 -0.92
N VAL A 183 -9.65 7.60 0.07
CA VAL A 183 -10.98 8.22 -0.14
C VAL A 183 -10.86 9.46 -1.02
N TYR A 184 -9.94 10.38 -0.69
CA TYR A 184 -9.78 11.63 -1.42
C TYR A 184 -9.42 11.39 -2.90
N ALA A 185 -8.43 10.52 -3.16
CA ALA A 185 -8.00 10.19 -4.51
C ALA A 185 -9.14 9.54 -5.32
N SER A 186 -9.89 8.63 -4.72
CA SER A 186 -11.00 7.95 -5.40
C SER A 186 -12.14 8.90 -5.79
N VAL A 187 -12.38 9.94 -5.00
CA VAL A 187 -13.41 10.95 -5.31
C VAL A 187 -12.94 11.95 -6.37
N LYS A 188 -11.63 12.24 -6.42
CA LYS A 188 -11.05 13.31 -7.24
C LYS A 188 -10.30 12.84 -8.48
N CYS A 189 -10.05 11.54 -8.64
CA CYS A 189 -9.37 11.01 -9.85
C CYS A 189 -10.24 11.16 -11.10
N ASP A 190 -9.65 10.84 -12.23
CA ASP A 190 -10.33 10.92 -13.52
C ASP A 190 -11.63 10.09 -13.53
N PRO A 191 -12.73 10.59 -14.10
CA PRO A 191 -14.02 9.88 -14.13
C PRO A 191 -13.94 8.47 -14.72
N GLN A 192 -13.01 8.25 -15.65
CA GLN A 192 -12.78 6.93 -16.21
C GLN A 192 -12.28 5.96 -15.15
N ILE A 193 -11.34 6.39 -14.31
CA ILE A 193 -10.77 5.58 -13.21
C ILE A 193 -11.81 5.38 -12.11
N GLN A 194 -12.62 6.40 -11.79
CA GLN A 194 -13.73 6.25 -10.84
C GLN A 194 -14.66 5.09 -11.22
N ASN A 195 -14.96 4.93 -12.51
CA ASN A 195 -15.79 3.83 -13.00
C ASN A 195 -15.12 2.44 -12.91
N GLN A 196 -13.80 2.39 -12.69
CA GLN A 196 -13.03 1.15 -12.53
C GLN A 196 -12.86 0.75 -11.07
N ILE A 197 -13.16 1.67 -10.12
CA ILE A 197 -13.01 1.41 -8.69
C ILE A 197 -14.11 0.48 -8.21
N LEU A 198 -13.71 -0.68 -7.69
CA LEU A 198 -14.58 -1.66 -7.06
C LEU A 198 -14.89 -1.27 -5.62
N ASN A 199 -13.86 -0.94 -4.86
CA ASN A 199 -13.94 -0.67 -3.42
C ASN A 199 -12.91 0.39 -3.02
N VAL A 200 -13.26 1.14 -1.97
CA VAL A 200 -12.36 2.06 -1.28
C VAL A 200 -12.34 1.72 0.20
N TYR A 201 -11.15 1.54 0.77
CA TYR A 201 -10.95 1.14 2.15
C TYR A 201 -10.19 2.21 2.94
N SER A 202 -10.79 2.65 4.02
CA SER A 202 -10.18 3.58 4.98
C SER A 202 -10.11 2.90 6.34
N ASN A 203 -8.93 2.44 6.73
CA ASN A 203 -8.69 1.67 7.96
C ASN A 203 -8.16 2.55 9.08
#